data_44d48f3a5eb2ea28e5fbccaefb86ce26
#
_entry.id   44d48f3a5eb2ea28e5fbccaefb86ce26
#
_cell.length_a   1.000
_cell.length_b   1.000
_cell.length_c   1.000
_cell.angle_alpha   90.00
_cell.angle_beta   90.00
_cell.angle_gamma   90.00
#
_symmetry.space_group_name_H-M   'P 1'
#
loop_
_entity.id
_entity.type
_entity.pdbx_description
1 polymer ?
#
loop_
_entity_poly.entity_id
_entity_poly.type
_entity_poly.pdbx_seq_one_letter_code
_entity_poly.pdbx_strand_id
1 'polypeptide(L)'
;LVMPGLINAHTHLSMTLMRNYADDLPFSDWLFKKIKPLEDHLLPEDVRFGAKLGIAEMIRGGTTCFHDMYFFMDEVASEVESSGIRACLTSALFDVSGNGEALLAEGCRLHKDWNGRSEGRITVQLGPHSPYLCSPEYLREILIEGRRLNCGIHIHVSETADELSESRRLHGCTPVQHLLNLELFSLPTLAAHAVHLEEEDFKLLSENGVSVSHNPGSNLKLANGFAPVEKMLKHSINVALGTDGAASNNNLNLFEEIHLAGLIHKAINGSATVLPAKTVIRMATINGAKALKLDQEVGSLETGKKADLIMLDIRQPHLVPCHDPLALLVYSAQASDVTTVMVDGNILMEERQLQTLEFSSILEQAAHQSIDLIERSSPDAY
;
A
#
# COMPACT_ATOMS: atom_id res chain seq x y z
N LEU A 1 -18.37 0.50 18.39
CA LEU A 1 -18.01 1.72 17.65
C LEU A 1 -18.10 1.45 16.17
N VAL A 2 -18.62 2.41 15.39
CA VAL A 2 -18.69 2.33 13.91
C VAL A 2 -17.81 3.43 13.33
N MET A 3 -17.04 3.11 12.29
CA MET A 3 -16.20 4.08 11.59
C MET A 3 -16.08 3.73 10.09
N PRO A 4 -15.60 4.66 9.24
CA PRO A 4 -15.26 4.31 7.86
C PRO A 4 -14.27 3.15 7.83
N GLY A 5 -14.36 2.30 6.82
CA GLY A 5 -13.37 1.26 6.59
C GLY A 5 -11.97 1.83 6.40
N LEU A 6 -10.96 1.10 6.83
CA LEU A 6 -9.56 1.49 6.68
C LEU A 6 -9.12 1.33 5.21
N ILE A 7 -8.28 2.24 4.74
CA ILE A 7 -7.75 2.25 3.38
C ILE A 7 -6.24 2.12 3.43
N ASN A 8 -5.74 0.99 2.94
CA ASN A 8 -4.32 0.69 2.80
C ASN A 8 -3.81 1.28 1.48
N ALA A 9 -3.13 2.42 1.54
CA ALA A 9 -2.76 3.19 0.36
C ALA A 9 -1.55 2.61 -0.42
N HIS A 10 -0.82 1.64 0.14
CA HIS A 10 0.30 0.98 -0.53
C HIS A 10 0.56 -0.39 0.08
N THR A 11 0.60 -1.41 -0.77
CA THR A 11 0.98 -2.77 -0.40
C THR A 11 1.54 -3.55 -1.59
N HIS A 12 2.15 -4.71 -1.28
CA HIS A 12 2.49 -5.81 -2.18
C HIS A 12 1.78 -7.05 -1.64
N LEU A 13 0.49 -7.16 -1.95
CA LEU A 13 -0.45 -8.06 -1.28
C LEU A 13 0.04 -9.51 -1.22
N SER A 14 0.50 -10.04 -2.36
CA SER A 14 0.87 -11.46 -2.49
C SER A 14 2.20 -11.81 -1.82
N MET A 15 2.98 -10.81 -1.36
CA MET A 15 4.17 -11.05 -0.52
C MET A 15 3.85 -11.68 0.83
N THR A 16 2.58 -11.92 1.16
CA THR A 16 2.20 -12.73 2.33
C THR A 16 2.84 -14.11 2.34
N LEU A 17 3.11 -14.72 1.18
CA LEU A 17 3.84 -15.99 1.07
C LEU A 17 5.33 -15.89 1.47
N MET A 18 5.88 -14.68 1.47
CA MET A 18 7.30 -14.40 1.79
C MET A 18 7.47 -13.85 3.22
N ARG A 19 6.42 -13.82 4.00
CA ARG A 19 6.44 -13.37 5.41
C ARG A 19 7.46 -14.14 6.22
N ASN A 20 8.31 -13.45 6.96
CA ASN A 20 9.41 -14.01 7.77
C ASN A 20 10.48 -14.78 6.98
N TYR A 21 10.52 -14.66 5.65
CA TYR A 21 11.53 -15.35 4.84
C TYR A 21 12.92 -14.70 4.93
N ALA A 22 12.97 -13.38 5.06
CA ALA A 22 14.22 -12.61 5.00
C ALA A 22 14.19 -11.41 5.96
N ASP A 23 14.24 -11.68 7.26
CA ASP A 23 14.26 -10.65 8.28
C ASP A 23 15.70 -10.26 8.68
N ASP A 24 15.85 -9.13 9.38
CA ASP A 24 17.11 -8.62 9.96
C ASP A 24 18.26 -8.46 8.95
N LEU A 25 17.95 -8.00 7.75
CA LEU A 25 18.91 -7.74 6.67
C LEU A 25 18.91 -6.26 6.26
N PRO A 26 20.07 -5.72 5.80
CA PRO A 26 20.10 -4.43 5.11
C PRO A 26 19.17 -4.43 3.89
N PHE A 27 18.54 -3.29 3.56
CA PHE A 27 17.59 -3.15 2.46
C PHE A 27 18.08 -3.76 1.13
N SER A 28 19.33 -3.47 0.73
CA SER A 28 19.90 -3.98 -0.53
C SER A 28 20.05 -5.50 -0.53
N ASP A 29 20.45 -6.10 0.59
CA ASP A 29 20.59 -7.54 0.72
C ASP A 29 19.23 -8.23 0.79
N TRP A 30 18.29 -7.62 1.52
CA TRP A 30 16.91 -8.07 1.58
C TRP A 30 16.28 -8.10 0.18
N LEU A 31 16.31 -6.98 -0.55
CA LEU A 31 15.64 -6.87 -1.83
C LEU A 31 16.36 -7.70 -2.92
N PHE A 32 17.66 -7.47 -3.14
CA PHE A 32 18.36 -8.02 -4.32
C PHE A 32 18.91 -9.43 -4.13
N LYS A 33 19.18 -9.87 -2.88
CA LYS A 33 19.73 -11.20 -2.60
C LYS A 33 18.71 -12.21 -2.08
N LYS A 34 17.54 -11.74 -1.60
CA LYS A 34 16.52 -12.62 -1.02
C LYS A 34 15.18 -12.53 -1.73
N ILE A 35 14.56 -11.33 -1.78
CA ILE A 35 13.20 -11.18 -2.30
C ILE A 35 13.16 -11.32 -3.82
N LYS A 36 13.96 -10.53 -4.54
CA LYS A 36 13.96 -10.57 -6.01
C LYS A 36 14.26 -11.94 -6.58
N PRO A 37 15.27 -12.70 -6.10
CA PRO A 37 15.49 -14.08 -6.57
C PRO A 37 14.30 -15.00 -6.33
N LEU A 38 13.54 -14.81 -5.24
CA LEU A 38 12.32 -15.57 -4.98
C LEU A 38 11.20 -15.16 -5.94
N GLU A 39 11.05 -13.87 -6.21
CA GLU A 39 10.08 -13.33 -7.16
C GLU A 39 10.32 -13.79 -8.60
N ASP A 40 11.56 -14.01 -9.00
CA ASP A 40 11.90 -14.54 -10.33
C ASP A 40 11.35 -15.97 -10.58
N HIS A 41 10.90 -16.66 -9.52
CA HIS A 41 10.29 -18.00 -9.55
C HIS A 41 8.78 -18.00 -9.28
N LEU A 42 8.15 -16.81 -9.17
CA LEU A 42 6.72 -16.71 -8.97
C LEU A 42 5.92 -17.29 -10.14
N LEU A 43 4.88 -18.01 -9.79
CA LEU A 43 3.84 -18.47 -10.70
C LEU A 43 2.53 -17.71 -10.42
N PRO A 44 1.60 -17.63 -11.38
CA PRO A 44 0.28 -17.03 -11.15
C PRO A 44 -0.44 -17.61 -9.92
N GLU A 45 -0.29 -18.90 -9.68
CA GLU A 45 -0.89 -19.59 -8.54
C GLU A 45 -0.33 -19.11 -7.19
N ASP A 46 0.98 -18.82 -7.10
CA ASP A 46 1.59 -18.23 -5.88
C ASP A 46 0.94 -16.89 -5.57
N VAL A 47 0.82 -16.04 -6.59
CA VAL A 47 0.21 -14.72 -6.45
C VAL A 47 -1.25 -14.83 -6.01
N ARG A 48 -2.01 -15.76 -6.58
CA ARG A 48 -3.40 -16.03 -6.20
C ARG A 48 -3.55 -16.41 -4.72
N PHE A 49 -2.76 -17.38 -4.24
CA PHE A 49 -2.83 -17.82 -2.83
C PHE A 49 -2.32 -16.76 -1.87
N GLY A 50 -1.25 -16.05 -2.24
CA GLY A 50 -0.75 -14.90 -1.48
C GLY A 50 -1.81 -13.79 -1.38
N ALA A 51 -2.49 -13.48 -2.47
CA ALA A 51 -3.57 -12.50 -2.49
C ALA A 51 -4.75 -12.92 -1.59
N LYS A 52 -5.20 -14.18 -1.65
CA LYS A 52 -6.25 -14.71 -0.76
C LYS A 52 -5.89 -14.52 0.72
N LEU A 53 -4.67 -14.89 1.09
CA LEU A 53 -4.20 -14.74 2.46
C LEU A 53 -4.16 -13.26 2.88
N GLY A 54 -3.62 -12.39 2.03
CA GLY A 54 -3.55 -10.96 2.29
C GLY A 54 -4.93 -10.30 2.41
N ILE A 55 -5.87 -10.64 1.52
CA ILE A 55 -7.26 -10.15 1.59
C ILE A 55 -7.93 -10.61 2.88
N ALA A 56 -7.77 -11.88 3.26
CA ALA A 56 -8.35 -12.39 4.51
C ALA A 56 -7.79 -11.66 5.74
N GLU A 57 -6.48 -11.40 5.78
CA GLU A 57 -5.83 -10.62 6.84
C GLU A 57 -6.35 -9.19 6.88
N MET A 58 -6.39 -8.50 5.73
CA MET A 58 -6.89 -7.13 5.61
C MET A 58 -8.35 -6.98 6.06
N ILE A 59 -9.24 -7.86 5.59
CA ILE A 59 -10.64 -7.84 6.03
C ILE A 59 -10.71 -8.04 7.53
N ARG A 60 -10.01 -9.02 8.10
CA ARG A 60 -9.97 -9.26 9.54
C ARG A 60 -9.35 -8.11 10.33
N GLY A 61 -8.51 -7.30 9.69
CA GLY A 61 -7.92 -6.07 10.23
C GLY A 61 -8.77 -4.81 10.04
N GLY A 62 -9.91 -4.89 9.33
CA GLY A 62 -10.78 -3.73 9.10
C GLY A 62 -10.43 -2.91 7.85
N THR A 63 -9.54 -3.40 7.00
CA THR A 63 -9.26 -2.79 5.70
C THR A 63 -10.39 -3.11 4.72
N THR A 64 -10.99 -2.08 4.14
CA THR A 64 -12.06 -2.21 3.14
C THR A 64 -11.59 -1.90 1.73
N CYS A 65 -10.46 -1.19 1.59
CA CYS A 65 -9.86 -0.82 0.31
C CYS A 65 -8.34 -0.85 0.43
N PHE A 66 -7.67 -1.32 -0.60
CA PHE A 66 -6.20 -1.30 -0.66
C PHE A 66 -5.68 -0.90 -2.04
N HIS A 67 -4.44 -0.43 -2.10
CA HIS A 67 -3.71 -0.15 -3.34
C HIS A 67 -2.51 -1.08 -3.44
N ASP A 68 -2.56 -1.96 -4.44
CA ASP A 68 -1.55 -2.99 -4.66
C ASP A 68 -0.66 -2.72 -5.87
N MET A 69 0.62 -3.07 -5.75
CA MET A 69 1.57 -3.11 -6.86
C MET A 69 2.28 -4.44 -6.85
N TYR A 70 2.01 -5.30 -7.83
CA TYR A 70 2.69 -6.59 -7.90
C TYR A 70 2.71 -7.19 -9.31
N PHE A 71 2.97 -8.49 -9.42
CA PHE A 71 2.97 -9.28 -10.64
C PHE A 71 1.67 -10.09 -10.77
N PHE A 72 1.38 -10.59 -11.97
CA PHE A 72 0.21 -11.45 -12.25
C PHE A 72 -1.10 -10.88 -11.68
N MET A 73 -1.32 -9.59 -11.93
CA MET A 73 -2.41 -8.84 -11.27
C MET A 73 -3.82 -9.28 -11.66
N ASP A 74 -3.99 -10.08 -12.71
CA ASP A 74 -5.28 -10.74 -13.01
C ASP A 74 -5.70 -11.71 -11.90
N GLU A 75 -4.74 -12.41 -11.30
CA GLU A 75 -4.99 -13.32 -10.18
C GLU A 75 -5.46 -12.52 -8.94
N VAL A 76 -4.79 -11.40 -8.66
CA VAL A 76 -5.21 -10.49 -7.58
C VAL A 76 -6.60 -9.93 -7.86
N ALA A 77 -6.85 -9.44 -9.08
CA ALA A 77 -8.15 -8.88 -9.47
C ALA A 77 -9.30 -9.89 -9.34
N SER A 78 -9.06 -11.14 -9.71
CA SER A 78 -10.03 -12.23 -9.55
C SER A 78 -10.36 -12.49 -8.08
N GLU A 79 -9.35 -12.46 -7.19
CA GLU A 79 -9.57 -12.65 -5.75
C GLU A 79 -10.24 -11.42 -5.10
N VAL A 80 -9.98 -10.20 -5.59
CA VAL A 80 -10.71 -8.99 -5.19
C VAL A 80 -12.19 -9.09 -5.61
N GLU A 81 -12.46 -9.52 -6.84
CA GLU A 81 -13.84 -9.69 -7.34
C GLU A 81 -14.59 -10.68 -6.46
N SER A 82 -14.02 -11.87 -6.21
CA SER A 82 -14.65 -12.96 -5.47
C SER A 82 -14.82 -12.66 -3.97
N SER A 83 -13.86 -12.00 -3.35
CA SER A 83 -13.90 -11.67 -1.91
C SER A 83 -14.84 -10.52 -1.57
N GLY A 84 -15.13 -9.65 -2.53
CA GLY A 84 -15.97 -8.48 -2.32
C GLY A 84 -15.24 -7.25 -1.79
N ILE A 85 -13.95 -7.32 -1.48
CA ILE A 85 -13.14 -6.17 -1.05
C ILE A 85 -12.98 -5.15 -2.20
N ARG A 86 -12.63 -3.91 -1.87
CA ARG A 86 -12.30 -2.86 -2.87
C ARG A 86 -10.79 -2.79 -3.07
N ALA A 87 -10.33 -2.57 -4.31
CA ALA A 87 -8.92 -2.38 -4.59
C ALA A 87 -8.65 -1.40 -5.73
N CYS A 88 -7.50 -0.73 -5.65
CA CYS A 88 -6.81 -0.13 -6.77
C CYS A 88 -5.60 -1.01 -7.09
N LEU A 89 -5.46 -1.43 -8.34
CA LEU A 89 -4.45 -2.41 -8.73
C LEU A 89 -3.45 -1.80 -9.71
N THR A 90 -2.19 -2.16 -9.59
CA THR A 90 -1.12 -1.76 -10.51
C THR A 90 -0.19 -2.94 -10.79
N SER A 91 0.12 -3.20 -12.07
CA SER A 91 1.25 -4.05 -12.42
C SER A 91 2.56 -3.34 -12.13
N ALA A 92 3.54 -4.02 -11.55
CA ALA A 92 4.88 -3.49 -11.35
C ALA A 92 5.59 -3.32 -12.70
N LEU A 93 5.92 -2.08 -13.06
CA LEU A 93 6.55 -1.70 -14.33
C LEU A 93 8.01 -1.31 -14.09
N PHE A 94 8.94 -1.92 -14.82
CA PHE A 94 10.36 -1.59 -14.82
C PHE A 94 11.01 -2.08 -16.12
N ASP A 95 12.12 -1.47 -16.54
CA ASP A 95 12.80 -1.82 -17.81
C ASP A 95 14.25 -2.27 -17.65
N VAL A 96 14.79 -2.28 -16.44
CA VAL A 96 16.18 -2.73 -16.17
C VAL A 96 16.43 -4.19 -16.57
N SER A 97 15.41 -5.02 -16.69
CA SER A 97 15.49 -6.41 -17.14
C SER A 97 15.32 -6.58 -18.65
N GLY A 98 15.13 -5.50 -19.40
CA GLY A 98 14.95 -5.51 -20.85
C GLY A 98 13.56 -5.96 -21.34
N ASN A 99 12.58 -6.10 -20.45
CA ASN A 99 11.19 -6.52 -20.75
C ASN A 99 10.15 -5.41 -20.55
N GLY A 100 10.58 -4.14 -20.45
CA GLY A 100 9.72 -3.00 -20.14
C GLY A 100 8.50 -2.86 -21.06
N GLU A 101 8.69 -3.01 -22.39
CA GLU A 101 7.58 -2.95 -23.36
C GLU A 101 6.47 -3.98 -23.04
N ALA A 102 6.85 -5.21 -22.73
CA ALA A 102 5.89 -6.27 -22.40
C ALA A 102 5.14 -5.98 -21.10
N LEU A 103 5.87 -5.49 -20.07
CA LEU A 103 5.25 -5.11 -18.78
C LEU A 103 4.29 -3.92 -18.95
N LEU A 104 4.64 -2.89 -19.73
CA LEU A 104 3.75 -1.77 -20.00
C LEU A 104 2.50 -2.21 -20.76
N ALA A 105 2.66 -3.08 -21.76
CA ALA A 105 1.53 -3.65 -22.50
C ALA A 105 0.60 -4.45 -21.56
N GLU A 106 1.15 -5.21 -20.61
CA GLU A 106 0.39 -5.92 -19.59
C GLU A 106 -0.35 -4.96 -18.67
N GLY A 107 0.29 -3.91 -18.17
CA GLY A 107 -0.36 -2.89 -17.34
C GLY A 107 -1.52 -2.19 -18.07
N CYS A 108 -1.35 -1.85 -19.35
CA CYS A 108 -2.40 -1.29 -20.19
C CYS A 108 -3.55 -2.28 -20.42
N ARG A 109 -3.24 -3.56 -20.61
CA ARG A 109 -4.24 -4.63 -20.74
C ARG A 109 -5.02 -4.79 -19.41
N LEU A 110 -4.32 -4.86 -18.29
CA LEU A 110 -4.95 -4.93 -16.96
C LEU A 110 -5.95 -3.80 -16.76
N HIS A 111 -5.55 -2.56 -17.08
CA HIS A 111 -6.46 -1.42 -17.01
C HIS A 111 -7.69 -1.61 -17.90
N LYS A 112 -7.51 -2.04 -19.15
CA LYS A 112 -8.63 -2.27 -20.08
C LYS A 112 -9.59 -3.34 -19.57
N ASP A 113 -9.06 -4.41 -18.98
CA ASP A 113 -9.84 -5.59 -18.64
C ASP A 113 -10.51 -5.49 -17.26
N TRP A 114 -9.91 -4.75 -16.32
CA TRP A 114 -10.37 -4.73 -14.92
C TRP A 114 -10.81 -3.36 -14.39
N ASN A 115 -10.41 -2.24 -14.99
CA ASN A 115 -10.80 -0.94 -14.46
C ASN A 115 -12.31 -0.73 -14.53
N GLY A 116 -12.92 -0.42 -13.39
CA GLY A 116 -14.37 -0.23 -13.24
C GLY A 116 -15.17 -1.53 -13.06
N ARG A 117 -14.53 -2.70 -13.04
CA ARG A 117 -15.22 -3.97 -12.77
C ARG A 117 -15.74 -4.08 -11.34
N SER A 118 -16.57 -5.11 -11.12
CA SER A 118 -17.16 -5.43 -9.80
C SER A 118 -17.88 -4.23 -9.21
N GLU A 119 -18.75 -3.59 -10.03
CA GLU A 119 -19.53 -2.40 -9.64
C GLU A 119 -18.68 -1.20 -9.24
N GLY A 120 -17.47 -1.08 -9.84
CA GLY A 120 -16.50 -0.03 -9.55
C GLY A 120 -15.61 -0.29 -8.33
N ARG A 121 -15.68 -1.50 -7.73
CA ARG A 121 -14.78 -1.85 -6.61
C ARG A 121 -13.33 -2.05 -7.04
N ILE A 122 -13.09 -2.40 -8.32
CA ILE A 122 -11.75 -2.54 -8.88
C ILE A 122 -11.44 -1.32 -9.73
N THR A 123 -10.38 -0.61 -9.41
CA THR A 123 -9.78 0.42 -10.24
C THR A 123 -8.34 0.04 -10.59
N VAL A 124 -7.82 0.57 -11.71
CA VAL A 124 -6.47 0.23 -12.16
C VAL A 124 -5.69 1.49 -12.52
N GLN A 125 -4.46 1.57 -12.03
CA GLN A 125 -3.49 2.62 -12.36
C GLN A 125 -2.23 2.01 -13.00
N LEU A 126 -1.28 2.83 -13.46
CA LEU A 126 0.03 2.36 -13.91
C LEU A 126 1.02 2.46 -12.76
N GLY A 127 1.84 1.41 -12.60
CA GLY A 127 2.75 1.24 -11.46
C GLY A 127 4.23 1.24 -11.85
N PRO A 128 4.84 2.34 -12.37
CA PRO A 128 6.29 2.40 -12.45
C PRO A 128 6.87 2.14 -11.07
N HIS A 129 7.76 1.13 -10.97
CA HIS A 129 8.24 0.69 -9.65
C HIS A 129 8.91 1.85 -8.90
N SER A 130 9.92 2.45 -9.52
CA SER A 130 10.72 3.51 -8.89
C SER A 130 11.55 4.26 -9.93
N PRO A 131 12.09 5.46 -9.61
CA PRO A 131 13.00 6.19 -10.51
C PRO A 131 14.31 5.47 -10.81
N TYR A 132 14.71 4.51 -9.97
CA TYR A 132 15.96 3.76 -10.16
C TYR A 132 15.81 2.43 -10.92
N LEU A 133 14.57 1.91 -11.06
CA LEU A 133 14.27 0.71 -11.86
C LEU A 133 13.62 1.04 -13.21
N CYS A 134 13.24 2.31 -13.43
CA CYS A 134 12.63 2.79 -14.66
C CYS A 134 13.53 3.83 -15.32
N SER A 135 13.96 3.59 -16.56
CA SER A 135 14.70 4.60 -17.33
C SER A 135 13.82 5.85 -17.58
N PRO A 136 14.45 7.03 -17.80
CA PRO A 136 13.70 8.24 -18.16
C PRO A 136 12.84 8.08 -19.41
N GLU A 137 13.30 7.30 -20.38
CA GLU A 137 12.59 6.95 -21.62
C GLU A 137 11.34 6.14 -21.30
N TYR A 138 11.46 5.12 -20.47
CA TYR A 138 10.37 4.26 -20.07
C TYR A 138 9.31 5.01 -19.23
N LEU A 139 9.73 5.89 -18.32
CA LEU A 139 8.82 6.76 -17.58
C LEU A 139 8.00 7.67 -18.50
N ARG A 140 8.59 8.17 -19.61
CA ARG A 140 7.84 8.95 -20.61
C ARG A 140 6.85 8.09 -21.39
N GLU A 141 7.17 6.85 -21.71
CA GLU A 141 6.23 5.91 -22.35
C GLU A 141 5.05 5.62 -21.40
N ILE A 142 5.32 5.35 -20.12
CA ILE A 142 4.28 5.18 -19.10
C ILE A 142 3.39 6.43 -18.97
N LEU A 143 3.99 7.63 -19.00
CA LEU A 143 3.24 8.89 -18.97
C LEU A 143 2.29 9.02 -20.19
N ILE A 144 2.75 8.68 -21.39
CA ILE A 144 1.93 8.71 -22.62
C ILE A 144 0.73 7.77 -22.46
N GLU A 145 0.97 6.52 -22.01
CA GLU A 145 -0.09 5.55 -21.80
C GLU A 145 -1.04 5.96 -20.67
N GLY A 146 -0.53 6.48 -19.56
CA GLY A 146 -1.35 7.01 -18.47
C GLY A 146 -2.30 8.14 -18.91
N ARG A 147 -1.80 9.05 -19.75
CA ARG A 147 -2.64 10.10 -20.37
C ARG A 147 -3.70 9.49 -21.31
N ARG A 148 -3.32 8.49 -22.11
CA ARG A 148 -4.25 7.80 -23.03
C ARG A 148 -5.35 7.04 -22.28
N LEU A 149 -5.00 6.39 -21.18
CA LEU A 149 -5.93 5.62 -20.33
C LEU A 149 -6.70 6.52 -19.33
N ASN A 150 -6.30 7.78 -19.18
CA ASN A 150 -6.81 8.70 -18.15
C ASN A 150 -6.74 8.09 -16.75
N CYS A 151 -5.61 7.49 -16.40
CA CYS A 151 -5.37 6.86 -15.11
C CYS A 151 -4.23 7.53 -14.34
N GLY A 152 -4.13 7.23 -13.03
CA GLY A 152 -3.07 7.71 -12.16
C GLY A 152 -1.81 6.86 -12.21
N ILE A 153 -0.84 7.29 -11.40
CA ILE A 153 0.47 6.65 -11.22
C ILE A 153 0.65 6.28 -9.74
N HIS A 154 1.19 5.07 -9.52
CA HIS A 154 1.66 4.62 -8.21
C HIS A 154 3.15 4.30 -8.32
N ILE A 155 4.01 4.87 -7.47
CA ILE A 155 5.47 4.79 -7.60
C ILE A 155 6.15 4.92 -6.24
N HIS A 156 7.23 4.14 -6.00
CA HIS A 156 8.11 4.36 -4.85
C HIS A 156 9.03 5.55 -5.13
N VAL A 157 9.15 6.47 -4.16
CA VAL A 157 9.93 7.70 -4.32
C VAL A 157 10.68 8.03 -3.04
N SER A 158 11.97 8.28 -3.17
CA SER A 158 12.84 8.76 -2.07
C SER A 158 12.75 7.85 -0.83
N GLU A 159 12.72 6.55 -1.03
CA GLU A 159 12.61 5.56 0.04
C GLU A 159 13.90 5.46 0.84
N THR A 160 15.05 5.41 0.16
CA THR A 160 16.36 5.21 0.77
C THR A 160 17.31 6.37 0.52
N ALA A 161 18.30 6.55 1.40
CA ALA A 161 19.37 7.53 1.19
C ALA A 161 20.20 7.23 -0.06
N ASP A 162 20.33 5.95 -0.41
CA ASP A 162 21.05 5.51 -1.61
C ASP A 162 20.31 5.94 -2.88
N GLU A 163 18.97 5.83 -2.91
CA GLU A 163 18.15 6.34 -4.02
C GLU A 163 18.36 7.83 -4.24
N LEU A 164 18.34 8.64 -3.16
CA LEU A 164 18.58 10.07 -3.25
C LEU A 164 19.99 10.37 -3.80
N SER A 165 21.00 9.68 -3.28
CA SER A 165 22.39 9.84 -3.68
C SER A 165 22.62 9.48 -5.15
N GLU A 166 22.02 8.37 -5.57
CA GLU A 166 22.12 7.87 -6.95
C GLU A 166 21.37 8.76 -7.94
N SER A 167 20.18 9.26 -7.59
CA SER A 167 19.44 10.23 -8.40
C SER A 167 20.25 11.51 -8.63
N ARG A 168 20.91 12.02 -7.58
CA ARG A 168 21.81 13.18 -7.71
C ARG A 168 23.00 12.91 -8.58
N ARG A 169 23.57 11.73 -8.48
CA ARG A 169 24.72 11.31 -9.31
C ARG A 169 24.37 11.18 -10.80
N LEU A 170 23.21 10.59 -11.10
CA LEU A 170 22.80 10.30 -12.47
C LEU A 170 22.07 11.49 -13.13
N HIS A 171 21.22 12.19 -12.38
CA HIS A 171 20.29 13.20 -12.91
C HIS A 171 20.61 14.62 -12.41
N GLY A 172 21.51 14.78 -11.44
CA GLY A 172 21.85 16.08 -10.84
C GLY A 172 20.78 16.67 -9.93
N CYS A 173 19.74 15.93 -9.57
CA CYS A 173 18.59 16.40 -8.79
C CYS A 173 18.02 15.29 -7.90
N THR A 174 17.05 15.64 -7.02
CA THR A 174 16.33 14.67 -6.19
C THR A 174 15.41 13.76 -7.04
N PRO A 175 14.99 12.58 -6.54
CA PRO A 175 14.01 11.74 -7.21
C PRO A 175 12.71 12.50 -7.55
N VAL A 176 12.23 13.33 -6.62
CA VAL A 176 11.02 14.17 -6.82
C VAL A 176 11.23 15.15 -7.98
N GLN A 177 12.33 15.89 -7.98
CA GLN A 177 12.64 16.83 -9.06
C GLN A 177 12.85 16.11 -10.40
N HIS A 178 13.45 14.92 -10.39
CA HIS A 178 13.62 14.10 -11.60
C HIS A 178 12.26 13.73 -12.22
N LEU A 179 11.34 13.20 -11.42
CA LEU A 179 10.00 12.85 -11.87
C LEU A 179 9.20 14.07 -12.37
N LEU A 180 9.36 15.22 -11.71
CA LEU A 180 8.76 16.48 -12.18
C LEU A 180 9.32 16.89 -13.54
N ASN A 181 10.63 16.83 -13.74
CA ASN A 181 11.28 17.15 -15.02
C ASN A 181 10.82 16.23 -16.17
N LEU A 182 10.36 15.03 -15.84
CA LEU A 182 9.75 14.08 -16.78
C LEU A 182 8.23 14.28 -16.94
N GLU A 183 7.67 15.32 -16.32
CA GLU A 183 6.23 15.64 -16.30
C GLU A 183 5.33 14.54 -15.68
N LEU A 184 5.88 13.59 -14.93
CA LEU A 184 5.11 12.45 -14.39
C LEU A 184 3.98 12.94 -13.48
N PHE A 185 4.19 14.01 -12.73
CA PHE A 185 3.19 14.61 -11.84
C PHE A 185 2.06 15.37 -12.58
N SER A 186 2.07 15.40 -13.91
CA SER A 186 0.90 15.85 -14.69
C SER A 186 -0.27 14.85 -14.61
N LEU A 187 -0.02 13.63 -14.15
CA LEU A 187 -1.03 12.64 -13.79
C LEU A 187 -1.24 12.61 -12.28
N PRO A 188 -2.44 12.23 -11.79
CA PRO A 188 -2.65 11.94 -10.39
C PRO A 188 -1.63 10.91 -9.91
N THR A 189 -0.80 11.27 -8.93
CA THR A 189 0.31 10.41 -8.49
C THR A 189 0.22 10.13 -7.00
N LEU A 190 0.40 8.85 -6.63
CA LEU A 190 0.66 8.38 -5.29
C LEU A 190 2.12 7.94 -5.18
N ALA A 191 2.90 8.67 -4.37
CA ALA A 191 4.28 8.36 -4.04
C ALA A 191 4.34 7.54 -2.75
N ALA A 192 4.87 6.32 -2.80
CA ALA A 192 5.10 5.51 -1.60
C ALA A 192 6.41 5.92 -0.91
N HIS A 193 6.43 5.84 0.41
CA HIS A 193 7.51 6.10 1.36
C HIS A 193 7.86 7.58 1.56
N ALA A 194 8.46 8.26 0.61
CA ALA A 194 8.89 9.67 0.69
C ALA A 194 9.68 9.97 1.98
N VAL A 195 10.68 9.13 2.31
CA VAL A 195 11.49 9.21 3.53
C VAL A 195 12.55 10.30 3.41
N HIS A 196 13.29 10.31 2.29
CA HIS A 196 14.44 11.17 2.05
C HIS A 196 14.08 12.36 1.14
N LEU A 197 13.24 13.28 1.66
CA LEU A 197 12.86 14.51 0.97
C LEU A 197 13.74 15.67 1.38
N GLU A 198 14.05 16.55 0.44
CA GLU A 198 14.69 17.83 0.69
C GLU A 198 13.68 18.97 0.79
N GLU A 199 14.10 20.15 1.20
CA GLU A 199 13.18 21.24 1.52
C GLU A 199 12.34 21.69 0.30
N GLU A 200 12.94 21.69 -0.90
CA GLU A 200 12.23 22.07 -2.13
C GLU A 200 11.22 20.97 -2.56
N ASP A 201 11.48 19.70 -2.25
CA ASP A 201 10.59 18.59 -2.65
C ASP A 201 9.19 18.73 -2.05
N PHE A 202 9.06 19.27 -0.82
CA PHE A 202 7.74 19.50 -0.21
C PHE A 202 6.87 20.44 -1.03
N LYS A 203 7.47 21.51 -1.55
CA LYS A 203 6.80 22.48 -2.40
C LYS A 203 6.39 21.82 -3.73
N LEU A 204 7.30 21.08 -4.36
CA LEU A 204 7.05 20.41 -5.64
C LEU A 204 5.91 19.39 -5.54
N LEU A 205 5.93 18.54 -4.49
CA LEU A 205 4.86 17.58 -4.24
C LEU A 205 3.51 18.26 -4.00
N SER A 206 3.49 19.32 -3.19
CA SER A 206 2.29 20.08 -2.87
C SER A 206 1.68 20.78 -4.10
N GLU A 207 2.48 21.53 -4.86
CA GLU A 207 2.04 22.28 -6.03
C GLU A 207 1.51 21.40 -7.15
N ASN A 208 1.99 20.14 -7.22
CA ASN A 208 1.55 19.16 -8.21
C ASN A 208 0.48 18.18 -7.68
N GLY A 209 -0.01 18.39 -6.46
CA GLY A 209 -1.09 17.58 -5.88
C GLY A 209 -0.75 16.10 -5.70
N VAL A 210 0.55 15.77 -5.53
CA VAL A 210 1.02 14.42 -5.28
C VAL A 210 0.57 13.97 -3.89
N SER A 211 -0.02 12.78 -3.80
CA SER A 211 -0.30 12.14 -2.52
C SER A 211 0.88 11.26 -2.08
N VAL A 212 1.05 11.09 -0.77
CA VAL A 212 2.10 10.23 -0.21
C VAL A 212 1.47 9.10 0.59
N SER A 213 1.94 7.86 0.39
CA SER A 213 1.69 6.75 1.31
C SER A 213 2.84 6.66 2.31
N HIS A 214 2.55 6.92 3.58
CA HIS A 214 3.46 6.72 4.69
C HIS A 214 3.35 5.30 5.19
N ASN A 215 4.45 4.56 5.18
CA ASN A 215 4.55 3.13 5.52
C ASN A 215 5.49 2.96 6.72
N PRO A 216 5.09 3.37 7.94
CA PRO A 216 6.00 3.45 9.07
C PRO A 216 6.60 2.09 9.48
N GLY A 217 5.82 1.01 9.45
CA GLY A 217 6.30 -0.34 9.78
C GLY A 217 7.47 -0.77 8.90
N SER A 218 7.32 -0.70 7.59
CA SER A 218 8.36 -1.05 6.60
C SER A 218 9.58 -0.14 6.71
N ASN A 219 9.37 1.18 6.77
CA ASN A 219 10.47 2.15 6.87
C ASN A 219 11.36 1.92 8.12
N LEU A 220 10.73 1.53 9.24
CA LEU A 220 11.44 1.22 10.47
C LEU A 220 12.17 -0.12 10.40
N LYS A 221 11.48 -1.16 9.94
CA LYS A 221 12.04 -2.51 9.87
C LYS A 221 13.26 -2.58 8.95
N LEU A 222 13.19 -1.94 7.78
CA LEU A 222 14.29 -1.90 6.81
C LEU A 222 15.32 -0.81 7.11
N ALA A 223 15.14 -0.08 8.23
CA ALA A 223 16.01 1.02 8.65
C ALA A 223 16.17 2.13 7.58
N ASN A 224 15.16 2.33 6.75
CA ASN A 224 15.15 3.38 5.72
C ASN A 224 15.06 4.78 6.32
N GLY A 225 14.58 4.92 7.57
CA GLY A 225 14.48 6.18 8.27
C GLY A 225 13.06 6.61 8.59
N PHE A 226 12.89 7.90 8.84
CA PHE A 226 11.62 8.49 9.26
C PHE A 226 11.11 9.47 8.21
N ALA A 227 10.02 9.14 7.54
CA ALA A 227 9.40 10.08 6.61
C ALA A 227 9.00 11.39 7.33
N PRO A 228 9.27 12.57 6.76
CA PRO A 228 9.03 13.87 7.40
C PRO A 228 7.53 14.29 7.34
N VAL A 229 6.63 13.44 7.84
CA VAL A 229 5.17 13.59 7.71
C VAL A 229 4.66 14.92 8.25
N GLU A 230 5.22 15.41 9.35
CA GLU A 230 4.83 16.71 9.92
C GLU A 230 5.10 17.86 8.95
N LYS A 231 6.24 17.85 8.26
CA LYS A 231 6.55 18.83 7.20
C LYS A 231 5.63 18.66 5.99
N MET A 232 5.36 17.43 5.55
CA MET A 232 4.43 17.18 4.44
C MET A 232 3.06 17.78 4.72
N LEU A 233 2.52 17.56 5.94
CA LEU A 233 1.22 18.09 6.34
C LEU A 233 1.21 19.63 6.43
N LYS A 234 2.31 20.25 6.86
CA LYS A 234 2.47 21.72 6.87
C LYS A 234 2.44 22.30 5.46
N HIS A 235 2.94 21.57 4.47
CA HIS A 235 2.88 21.94 3.05
C HIS A 235 1.58 21.51 2.37
N SER A 236 0.58 21.06 3.15
CA SER A 236 -0.73 20.61 2.63
C SER A 236 -0.66 19.40 1.67
N ILE A 237 0.41 18.61 1.73
CA ILE A 237 0.51 17.34 1.00
C ILE A 237 -0.49 16.36 1.61
N ASN A 238 -1.26 15.67 0.77
CA ASN A 238 -2.15 14.60 1.22
C ASN A 238 -1.30 13.39 1.62
N VAL A 239 -1.31 13.04 2.90
CA VAL A 239 -0.59 11.86 3.43
C VAL A 239 -1.61 10.82 3.85
N ALA A 240 -1.48 9.61 3.30
CA ALA A 240 -2.22 8.40 3.65
C ALA A 240 -1.32 7.41 4.40
N LEU A 241 -1.88 6.32 4.91
CA LEU A 241 -1.13 5.19 5.48
C LEU A 241 -1.15 3.99 4.55
N GLY A 242 -0.04 3.27 4.49
CA GLY A 242 0.09 1.99 3.85
C GLY A 242 0.89 1.03 4.71
N THR A 243 0.73 -0.27 4.49
CA THR A 243 1.49 -1.31 5.19
C THR A 243 2.77 -1.69 4.49
N ASP A 244 2.87 -1.40 3.18
CA ASP A 244 3.84 -2.06 2.32
C ASP A 244 3.60 -3.59 2.25
N GLY A 245 4.54 -4.39 1.71
CA GLY A 245 4.40 -5.83 1.61
C GLY A 245 4.66 -6.56 2.94
N ALA A 246 4.06 -7.75 3.10
CA ALA A 246 4.31 -8.59 4.28
C ALA A 246 5.74 -9.15 4.36
N ALA A 247 6.55 -9.03 3.32
CA ALA A 247 7.98 -9.33 3.36
C ALA A 247 8.79 -8.20 4.01
N SER A 248 8.36 -6.93 3.86
CA SER A 248 9.04 -5.75 4.42
C SER A 248 8.47 -5.27 5.75
N ASN A 249 7.21 -5.61 6.07
CA ASN A 249 6.51 -5.22 7.30
C ASN A 249 6.12 -6.40 8.21
N ASN A 250 6.05 -7.61 7.68
CA ASN A 250 5.58 -8.84 8.31
C ASN A 250 4.07 -8.93 8.57
N ASN A 251 3.29 -7.87 8.41
CA ASN A 251 1.83 -7.90 8.51
C ASN A 251 1.17 -6.86 7.59
N LEU A 252 -0.17 -6.96 7.43
CA LEU A 252 -1.00 -6.04 6.67
C LEU A 252 -2.00 -5.32 7.58
N ASN A 253 -1.56 -5.01 8.81
CA ASN A 253 -2.39 -4.47 9.89
C ASN A 253 -2.32 -2.95 9.96
N LEU A 254 -3.31 -2.26 9.42
CA LEU A 254 -3.39 -0.79 9.47
C LEU A 254 -3.55 -0.22 10.90
N PHE A 255 -4.06 -0.96 11.89
CA PHE A 255 -4.07 -0.47 13.27
C PHE A 255 -2.66 -0.35 13.84
N GLU A 256 -1.74 -1.20 13.41
CA GLU A 256 -0.32 -1.07 13.78
C GLU A 256 0.30 0.16 13.13
N GLU A 257 0.06 0.39 11.84
CA GLU A 257 0.54 1.59 11.14
C GLU A 257 -0.05 2.88 11.75
N ILE A 258 -1.32 2.87 12.14
CA ILE A 258 -1.98 3.95 12.87
C ILE A 258 -1.26 4.22 14.20
N HIS A 259 -0.97 3.17 14.96
CA HIS A 259 -0.29 3.28 16.25
C HIS A 259 1.12 3.82 16.09
N LEU A 260 1.91 3.25 15.19
CA LEU A 260 3.27 3.69 14.87
C LEU A 260 3.31 5.16 14.45
N ALA A 261 2.48 5.56 13.49
CA ALA A 261 2.39 6.96 13.04
C ALA A 261 2.01 7.91 14.19
N GLY A 262 1.10 7.48 15.06
CA GLY A 262 0.66 8.25 16.24
C GLY A 262 1.76 8.47 17.27
N LEU A 263 2.78 7.61 17.34
CA LEU A 263 3.86 7.68 18.34
C LEU A 263 5.17 8.24 17.79
N ILE A 264 5.65 7.71 16.66
CA ILE A 264 6.99 7.98 16.12
C ILE A 264 7.20 9.47 15.87
N HIS A 265 6.24 10.12 15.21
CA HIS A 265 6.37 11.53 14.85
C HIS A 265 6.37 12.46 16.06
N LYS A 266 5.75 12.09 17.18
CA LYS A 266 5.85 12.83 18.43
C LYS A 266 7.28 12.78 19.00
N ALA A 267 7.86 11.59 18.99
CA ALA A 267 9.21 11.39 19.51
C ALA A 267 10.27 12.12 18.66
N ILE A 268 10.21 11.98 17.34
CA ILE A 268 11.18 12.60 16.41
C ILE A 268 11.13 14.13 16.48
N ASN A 269 9.93 14.71 16.59
CA ASN A 269 9.75 16.16 16.62
C ASN A 269 9.84 16.75 18.06
N GLY A 270 10.07 15.91 19.09
CA GLY A 270 10.12 16.36 20.49
C GLY A 270 8.82 17.03 20.97
N SER A 271 7.67 16.70 20.39
CA SER A 271 6.39 17.36 20.67
C SER A 271 5.22 16.37 20.68
N ALA A 272 4.53 16.25 21.80
CA ALA A 272 3.36 15.39 21.95
C ALA A 272 2.13 15.85 21.15
N THR A 273 2.15 17.05 20.57
CA THR A 273 1.03 17.63 19.83
C THR A 273 1.11 17.38 18.31
N VAL A 274 2.25 16.87 17.83
CA VAL A 274 2.44 16.50 16.42
C VAL A 274 1.59 15.26 16.07
N LEU A 275 1.00 15.24 14.89
CA LEU A 275 0.09 14.20 14.42
C LEU A 275 -0.95 13.77 15.50
N PRO A 276 -1.90 14.65 15.84
CA PRO A 276 -2.95 14.29 16.79
C PRO A 276 -3.80 13.14 16.23
N ALA A 277 -4.45 12.37 17.11
CA ALA A 277 -5.21 11.18 16.76
C ALA A 277 -6.17 11.38 15.56
N LYS A 278 -6.88 12.51 15.52
CA LYS A 278 -7.78 12.87 14.42
C LYS A 278 -7.06 12.88 13.07
N THR A 279 -5.83 13.38 13.02
CA THR A 279 -5.03 13.43 11.78
C THR A 279 -4.64 12.02 11.35
N VAL A 280 -4.19 11.18 12.27
CA VAL A 280 -3.78 9.79 11.97
C VAL A 280 -4.96 8.97 11.45
N ILE A 281 -6.14 9.06 12.08
CA ILE A 281 -7.35 8.38 11.58
C ILE A 281 -7.73 8.87 10.18
N ARG A 282 -7.59 10.15 9.89
CA ARG A 282 -7.83 10.67 8.53
C ARG A 282 -6.83 10.10 7.51
N MET A 283 -5.57 9.89 7.90
CA MET A 283 -4.56 9.26 7.04
C MET A 283 -4.95 7.81 6.68
N ALA A 284 -5.54 7.08 7.62
CA ALA A 284 -6.01 5.70 7.42
C ALA A 284 -7.38 5.59 6.74
N THR A 285 -8.07 6.69 6.46
CA THR A 285 -9.43 6.71 5.92
C THR A 285 -9.55 7.67 4.74
N ILE A 286 -10.10 8.88 4.95
CA ILE A 286 -10.41 9.84 3.88
C ILE A 286 -9.17 10.30 3.08
N ASN A 287 -7.98 10.37 3.69
CA ASN A 287 -6.78 10.72 2.95
C ASN A 287 -6.34 9.57 2.04
N GLY A 288 -6.49 8.31 2.48
CA GLY A 288 -6.33 7.14 1.62
C GLY A 288 -7.27 7.18 0.43
N ALA A 289 -8.57 7.45 0.66
CA ALA A 289 -9.54 7.61 -0.41
C ALA A 289 -9.14 8.71 -1.40
N LYS A 290 -8.67 9.88 -0.92
CA LYS A 290 -8.16 10.97 -1.78
C LYS A 290 -6.95 10.55 -2.61
N ALA A 291 -6.02 9.81 -2.02
CA ALA A 291 -4.85 9.31 -2.73
C ALA A 291 -5.23 8.39 -3.90
N LEU A 292 -6.28 7.59 -3.73
CA LEU A 292 -6.83 6.68 -4.74
C LEU A 292 -7.88 7.31 -5.66
N LYS A 293 -8.22 8.62 -5.47
CA LYS A 293 -9.30 9.32 -6.19
C LYS A 293 -10.70 8.73 -5.96
N LEU A 294 -10.92 8.16 -4.77
CA LEU A 294 -12.18 7.54 -4.34
C LEU A 294 -12.88 8.33 -3.21
N ASP A 295 -12.42 9.53 -2.88
CA ASP A 295 -12.92 10.31 -1.73
C ASP A 295 -14.37 10.82 -1.90
N GLN A 296 -14.92 10.81 -3.11
CA GLN A 296 -16.33 11.06 -3.35
C GLN A 296 -17.21 9.83 -3.06
N GLU A 297 -16.61 8.63 -3.02
CA GLU A 297 -17.31 7.36 -2.86
C GLU A 297 -17.11 6.74 -1.47
N VAL A 298 -15.88 6.77 -0.90
CA VAL A 298 -15.50 6.09 0.34
C VAL A 298 -14.64 6.96 1.26
N GLY A 299 -14.19 6.41 2.40
CA GLY A 299 -13.27 7.06 3.34
C GLY A 299 -13.93 7.94 4.40
N SER A 300 -15.24 8.14 4.32
CA SER A 300 -16.05 8.81 5.36
C SER A 300 -17.48 8.28 5.32
N LEU A 301 -18.19 8.39 6.47
CA LEU A 301 -19.59 8.01 6.59
C LEU A 301 -20.46 9.23 6.30
N GLU A 302 -20.90 9.37 5.06
CA GLU A 302 -21.71 10.48 4.58
C GLU A 302 -22.85 9.96 3.68
N THR A 303 -24.01 10.61 3.73
CA THR A 303 -25.13 10.26 2.84
C THR A 303 -24.72 10.39 1.38
N GLY A 304 -24.97 9.35 0.60
CA GLY A 304 -24.64 9.29 -0.82
C GLY A 304 -23.32 8.59 -1.14
N LYS A 305 -22.47 8.32 -0.14
CA LYS A 305 -21.28 7.47 -0.31
C LYS A 305 -21.61 6.00 -0.18
N LYS A 306 -20.70 5.16 -0.67
CA LYS A 306 -20.73 3.71 -0.54
C LYS A 306 -20.61 3.31 0.93
N ALA A 307 -21.28 2.23 1.32
CA ALA A 307 -21.24 1.72 2.68
C ALA A 307 -19.99 0.84 2.89
N ASP A 308 -18.82 1.49 2.90
CA ASP A 308 -17.54 0.88 3.28
C ASP A 308 -17.26 1.28 4.73
N LEU A 309 -17.53 0.38 5.68
CA LEU A 309 -17.46 0.65 7.10
C LEU A 309 -17.00 -0.56 7.92
N ILE A 310 -16.53 -0.29 9.13
CA ILE A 310 -16.16 -1.31 10.11
C ILE A 310 -16.81 -1.05 11.47
N MET A 311 -17.02 -2.13 12.22
CA MET A 311 -17.47 -2.08 13.60
C MET A 311 -16.42 -2.68 14.53
N LEU A 312 -16.15 -2.00 15.64
CA LEU A 312 -15.25 -2.49 16.69
C LEU A 312 -16.06 -2.77 17.97
N ASP A 313 -15.75 -3.89 18.64
CA ASP A 313 -16.23 -4.13 20.00
C ASP A 313 -15.35 -3.39 21.00
N ILE A 314 -15.86 -2.31 21.55
CA ILE A 314 -15.15 -1.47 22.53
C ILE A 314 -15.30 -1.96 23.99
N ARG A 315 -15.92 -3.12 24.22
CA ARG A 315 -16.09 -3.74 25.55
C ARG A 315 -14.91 -4.65 25.93
N GLN A 316 -13.72 -4.31 25.46
CA GLN A 316 -12.49 -5.01 25.76
C GLN A 316 -11.74 -4.32 26.92
N PRO A 317 -10.98 -5.05 27.76
CA PRO A 317 -10.28 -4.44 28.90
C PRO A 317 -9.35 -3.30 28.54
N HIS A 318 -8.68 -3.36 27.38
CA HIS A 318 -7.75 -2.33 26.87
C HIS A 318 -8.45 -1.13 26.22
N LEU A 319 -9.79 -1.18 26.04
CA LEU A 319 -10.60 -0.11 25.44
C LEU A 319 -11.50 0.60 26.45
N VAL A 320 -11.44 0.22 27.72
CA VAL A 320 -12.28 0.80 28.80
C VAL A 320 -11.37 1.44 29.85
N PRO A 321 -11.68 2.70 30.27
CA PRO A 321 -12.77 3.58 29.82
C PRO A 321 -12.46 4.29 28.51
N CYS A 322 -13.49 4.64 27.73
CA CYS A 322 -13.38 5.42 26.52
C CYS A 322 -13.74 6.90 26.79
N HIS A 323 -12.73 7.76 26.90
CA HIS A 323 -12.92 9.22 27.08
C HIS A 323 -12.87 9.97 25.74
N ASP A 324 -12.03 9.52 24.81
CA ASP A 324 -11.87 10.05 23.45
C ASP A 324 -11.80 8.88 22.46
N PRO A 325 -12.83 8.67 21.64
CA PRO A 325 -12.84 7.58 20.67
C PRO A 325 -11.72 7.63 19.63
N LEU A 326 -11.27 8.84 19.25
CA LEU A 326 -10.18 8.95 18.28
C LEU A 326 -8.83 8.58 18.91
N ALA A 327 -8.58 9.01 20.15
CA ALA A 327 -7.40 8.61 20.90
C ALA A 327 -7.40 7.10 21.17
N LEU A 328 -8.55 6.54 21.51
CA LEU A 328 -8.72 5.09 21.72
C LEU A 328 -8.35 4.31 20.45
N LEU A 329 -8.82 4.73 19.27
CA LEU A 329 -8.50 4.08 18.00
C LEU A 329 -7.02 4.11 17.66
N VAL A 330 -6.31 5.19 17.99
CA VAL A 330 -4.89 5.36 17.65
C VAL A 330 -3.97 4.67 18.66
N TYR A 331 -4.31 4.73 19.96
CA TYR A 331 -3.36 4.35 21.00
C TYR A 331 -3.67 3.02 21.69
N SER A 332 -4.88 2.49 21.50
CA SER A 332 -5.34 1.31 22.26
C SER A 332 -5.94 0.22 21.37
N ALA A 333 -6.68 0.57 20.32
CA ALA A 333 -7.39 -0.39 19.50
C ALA A 333 -6.45 -1.28 18.69
N GLN A 334 -6.89 -2.50 18.44
CA GLN A 334 -6.17 -3.54 17.71
C GLN A 334 -7.06 -4.10 16.59
N ALA A 335 -6.44 -4.72 15.58
CA ALA A 335 -7.15 -5.40 14.50
C ALA A 335 -8.14 -6.48 15.01
N SER A 336 -7.84 -7.11 16.14
CA SER A 336 -8.71 -8.11 16.78
C SER A 336 -10.02 -7.54 17.32
N ASP A 337 -10.11 -6.24 17.54
CA ASP A 337 -11.32 -5.58 18.05
C ASP A 337 -12.37 -5.34 16.94
N VAL A 338 -11.99 -5.44 15.67
CA VAL A 338 -12.89 -5.32 14.53
C VAL A 338 -13.78 -6.57 14.47
N THR A 339 -15.07 -6.38 14.60
CA THR A 339 -16.05 -7.48 14.60
C THR A 339 -16.78 -7.63 13.27
N THR A 340 -17.01 -6.53 12.57
CA THR A 340 -17.77 -6.49 11.32
C THR A 340 -17.07 -5.63 10.29
N VAL A 341 -17.05 -6.09 9.05
CA VAL A 341 -16.52 -5.36 7.89
C VAL A 341 -17.54 -5.39 6.77
N MET A 342 -17.85 -4.23 6.22
CA MET A 342 -18.79 -4.05 5.12
C MET A 342 -18.12 -3.26 3.99
N VAL A 343 -18.31 -3.71 2.75
CA VAL A 343 -17.85 -3.03 1.53
C VAL A 343 -19.02 -2.93 0.55
N ASP A 344 -19.29 -1.72 0.08
CA ASP A 344 -20.41 -1.42 -0.83
C ASP A 344 -21.76 -1.99 -0.35
N GLY A 345 -21.98 -1.97 0.96
CA GLY A 345 -23.19 -2.52 1.61
C GLY A 345 -23.19 -4.03 1.82
N ASN A 346 -22.19 -4.78 1.32
CA ASN A 346 -22.08 -6.22 1.53
C ASN A 346 -21.22 -6.52 2.75
N ILE A 347 -21.67 -7.41 3.61
CA ILE A 347 -20.93 -7.84 4.81
C ILE A 347 -19.88 -8.86 4.39
N LEU A 348 -18.59 -8.52 4.55
CA LEU A 348 -17.46 -9.40 4.26
C LEU A 348 -16.99 -10.17 5.50
N MET A 349 -17.19 -9.61 6.69
CA MET A 349 -16.94 -10.25 7.98
C MET A 349 -18.02 -9.87 8.99
N GLU A 350 -18.55 -10.83 9.74
CA GLU A 350 -19.46 -10.65 10.83
C GLU A 350 -19.03 -11.51 12.02
N GLU A 351 -19.03 -10.94 13.24
CA GLU A 351 -18.57 -11.61 14.46
C GLU A 351 -17.21 -12.32 14.29
N ARG A 352 -16.26 -11.67 13.59
CA ARG A 352 -14.93 -12.18 13.23
C ARG A 352 -14.94 -13.37 12.24
N GLN A 353 -16.09 -13.76 11.69
CA GLN A 353 -16.22 -14.82 10.68
C GLN A 353 -16.26 -14.19 9.29
N LEU A 354 -15.35 -14.58 8.41
CA LEU A 354 -15.36 -14.19 7.00
C LEU A 354 -16.57 -14.80 6.30
N GLN A 355 -17.28 -14.01 5.51
CA GLN A 355 -18.52 -14.44 4.83
C GLN A 355 -18.28 -14.87 3.38
N THR A 356 -17.20 -14.41 2.78
CA THR A 356 -16.91 -14.64 1.35
C THR A 356 -15.66 -15.48 1.14
N LEU A 357 -14.95 -15.84 2.19
CA LEU A 357 -13.68 -16.56 2.14
C LEU A 357 -13.66 -17.73 3.15
N GLU A 358 -13.16 -18.88 2.72
CA GLU A 358 -12.99 -20.07 3.56
C GLU A 358 -11.64 -20.02 4.30
N PHE A 359 -11.62 -19.38 5.48
CA PHE A 359 -10.41 -18.99 6.20
C PHE A 359 -9.44 -20.14 6.49
N SER A 360 -9.95 -21.30 6.96
CA SER A 360 -9.09 -22.46 7.30
C SER A 360 -8.38 -23.00 6.05
N SER A 361 -9.09 -23.11 4.94
CA SER A 361 -8.53 -23.58 3.66
C SER A 361 -7.47 -22.62 3.13
N ILE A 362 -7.67 -21.28 3.29
CA ILE A 362 -6.69 -20.27 2.88
C ILE A 362 -5.38 -20.43 3.64
N LEU A 363 -5.43 -20.64 4.95
CA LEU A 363 -4.22 -20.81 5.77
C LEU A 363 -3.41 -22.04 5.35
N GLU A 364 -4.08 -23.18 5.12
CA GLU A 364 -3.42 -24.41 4.69
C GLU A 364 -2.80 -24.27 3.30
N GLN A 365 -3.56 -23.75 2.34
CA GLN A 365 -3.11 -23.55 0.96
C GLN A 365 -1.95 -22.57 0.87
N ALA A 366 -2.03 -21.42 1.55
CA ALA A 366 -0.96 -20.42 1.52
C ALA A 366 0.33 -20.93 2.18
N ALA A 367 0.22 -21.70 3.28
CA ALA A 367 1.39 -22.31 3.93
C ALA A 367 2.07 -23.32 2.99
N HIS A 368 1.31 -24.17 2.29
CA HIS A 368 1.84 -25.11 1.31
C HIS A 368 2.51 -24.39 0.15
N GLN A 369 1.83 -23.41 -0.44
CA GLN A 369 2.31 -22.66 -1.58
C GLN A 369 3.59 -21.85 -1.26
N SER A 370 3.72 -21.35 -0.03
CA SER A 370 4.96 -20.68 0.43
C SER A 370 6.15 -21.65 0.44
N ILE A 371 5.95 -22.88 0.89
CA ILE A 371 6.99 -23.93 0.88
C ILE A 371 7.39 -24.26 -0.57
N ASP A 372 6.41 -24.50 -1.44
CA ASP A 372 6.64 -24.82 -2.85
C ASP A 372 7.42 -23.72 -3.58
N LEU A 373 7.09 -22.45 -3.31
CA LEU A 373 7.82 -21.30 -3.87
C LEU A 373 9.29 -21.28 -3.42
N ILE A 374 9.56 -21.49 -2.12
CA ILE A 374 10.91 -21.51 -1.56
C ILE A 374 11.70 -22.68 -2.16
N GLU A 375 11.12 -23.87 -2.25
CA GLU A 375 11.76 -25.04 -2.84
C GLU A 375 12.12 -24.84 -4.32
N ARG A 376 11.24 -24.23 -5.11
CA ARG A 376 11.51 -23.88 -6.53
C ARG A 376 12.64 -22.87 -6.68
N SER A 377 12.77 -21.95 -5.75
CA SER A 377 13.79 -20.88 -5.81
C SER A 377 15.17 -21.33 -5.34
N SER A 378 15.27 -22.43 -4.59
CA SER A 378 16.51 -22.94 -3.98
C SER A 378 16.61 -24.45 -4.14
N PRO A 379 16.71 -24.98 -5.37
CA PRO A 379 16.72 -26.42 -5.62
C PRO A 379 17.90 -27.17 -4.99
N ASP A 380 18.97 -26.44 -4.58
CA ASP A 380 20.19 -27.02 -3.99
C ASP A 380 20.25 -26.84 -2.44
N ALA A 381 19.16 -26.41 -1.79
CA ALA A 381 19.17 -26.11 -0.34
C ALA A 381 18.87 -27.31 0.57
N TYR A 382 18.78 -28.56 0.04
CA TYR A 382 18.56 -29.80 0.81
C TYR A 382 19.59 -30.87 0.49
#